data_82ca84717aa9f9c0a393eed721a61e12
#
_entry.id   82ca84717aa9f9c0a393eed721a61e12
#
_cell.length_a   1.000
_cell.length_b   1.000
_cell.length_c   1.000
_cell.angle_alpha   90.00
_cell.angle_beta   90.00
_cell.angle_gamma   90.00
#
_symmetry.space_group_name_H-M   'P 1'
#
loop_
_entity.id
_entity.type
_entity.pdbx_description
1 polymer ?
#
loop_
_entity_poly.entity_id
_entity_poly.type
_entity_poly.pdbx_seq_one_letter_code
_entity_poly.pdbx_strand_id
1 'polypeptide(L)'
;EPCDSEDMVFEEEVFGGSVPKNFFPAVEKGLREACRHGVLAGYPVVNLKAVLYDGSYHPVDSSEIAFKTAAQLAYKAALPEANPVMLEPVGELKVIVPDSYMGDVMGDINKRRGRVTGMSPTDTGEQVIEAEVPMAEMTSYAIDLRAMTQSRGTFTFHFVRYEDCPPAAQAKAIEEAKALQAE
;
A
#
# COMPACT_ATOMS: atom_id res chain seq x y z
N GLU A 1 -9.23 14.39 -1.73
CA GLU A 1 -8.13 14.97 -0.96
C GLU A 1 -7.34 13.86 -0.26
N PRO A 2 -6.02 14.01 -0.07
CA PRO A 2 -5.26 13.06 0.74
C PRO A 2 -5.61 13.23 2.23
N CYS A 3 -5.56 12.13 2.97
CA CYS A 3 -5.70 12.14 4.43
C CYS A 3 -4.84 11.03 5.03
N ASP A 4 -4.68 11.03 6.35
CA ASP A 4 -3.97 9.98 7.07
C ASP A 4 -4.99 9.02 7.69
N SER A 5 -5.51 8.10 6.87
CA SER A 5 -6.48 7.09 7.30
C SER A 5 -6.43 5.87 6.39
N GLU A 6 -6.37 4.69 6.97
CA GLU A 6 -6.43 3.43 6.21
C GLU A 6 -7.78 3.25 5.50
N ASP A 7 -8.86 3.72 6.11
CA ASP A 7 -10.19 3.73 5.51
C ASP A 7 -10.48 5.07 4.82
N MET A 8 -11.29 5.01 3.75
CA MET A 8 -11.78 6.24 3.11
C MET A 8 -12.61 7.06 4.10
N VAL A 9 -12.24 8.33 4.27
CA VAL A 9 -13.03 9.33 5.00
C VAL A 9 -14.05 9.94 4.04
N PHE A 10 -15.32 10.02 4.45
CA PHE A 10 -16.37 10.66 3.68
C PHE A 10 -16.89 11.91 4.42
N GLU A 11 -16.91 13.03 3.73
CA GLU A 11 -17.48 14.29 4.22
C GLU A 11 -18.50 14.84 3.22
N GLU A 12 -19.42 15.67 3.70
CA GLU A 12 -20.41 16.33 2.85
C GLU A 12 -20.38 17.85 3.09
N GLU A 13 -20.33 18.60 2.01
CA GLU A 13 -20.34 20.07 1.97
C GLU A 13 -21.37 20.58 0.95
N VAL A 14 -22.45 19.82 0.73
CA VAL A 14 -23.47 20.16 -0.25
C VAL A 14 -24.22 21.43 0.15
N PHE A 15 -24.16 22.44 -0.70
CA PHE A 15 -24.87 23.70 -0.51
C PHE A 15 -26.15 23.75 -1.36
N GLY A 16 -27.21 24.36 -0.82
CA GLY A 16 -28.45 24.59 -1.57
C GLY A 16 -29.29 23.36 -1.85
N GLY A 17 -28.92 22.18 -1.36
CA GLY A 17 -29.69 20.95 -1.52
C GLY A 17 -29.64 20.35 -2.93
N SER A 18 -28.57 20.63 -3.69
CA SER A 18 -28.33 20.05 -5.03
C SER A 18 -28.37 18.52 -5.04
N VAL A 19 -27.91 17.90 -3.95
CA VAL A 19 -28.08 16.48 -3.66
C VAL A 19 -28.93 16.33 -2.40
N PRO A 20 -30.08 15.66 -2.43
CA PRO A 20 -30.88 15.39 -1.23
C PRO A 20 -30.15 14.49 -0.24
N LYS A 21 -30.23 14.80 1.05
CA LYS A 21 -29.49 14.13 2.13
C LYS A 21 -29.69 12.62 2.23
N ASN A 22 -30.88 12.15 1.83
CA ASN A 22 -31.19 10.71 1.81
C ASN A 22 -30.34 9.91 0.81
N PHE A 23 -29.67 10.56 -0.16
CA PHE A 23 -28.77 9.90 -1.11
C PHE A 23 -27.29 9.94 -0.70
N PHE A 24 -26.92 10.68 0.34
CA PHE A 24 -25.52 10.70 0.82
C PHE A 24 -24.98 9.31 1.17
N PRO A 25 -25.74 8.42 1.85
CA PRO A 25 -25.28 7.06 2.12
C PRO A 25 -25.04 6.24 0.84
N ALA A 26 -25.81 6.48 -0.22
CA ALA A 26 -25.63 5.81 -1.51
C ALA A 26 -24.34 6.25 -2.20
N VAL A 27 -24.02 7.55 -2.17
CA VAL A 27 -22.76 8.12 -2.67
C VAL A 27 -21.57 7.54 -1.88
N GLU A 28 -21.61 7.60 -0.57
CA GLU A 28 -20.56 7.05 0.30
C GLU A 28 -20.32 5.57 0.02
N LYS A 29 -21.38 4.77 -0.06
CA LYS A 29 -21.31 3.35 -0.38
C LYS A 29 -20.67 3.10 -1.74
N GLY A 30 -21.02 3.90 -2.75
CA GLY A 30 -20.45 3.83 -4.09
C GLY A 30 -18.96 4.09 -4.09
N LEU A 31 -18.50 5.10 -3.38
CA LEU A 31 -17.08 5.45 -3.23
C LEU A 31 -16.31 4.38 -2.45
N ARG A 32 -16.82 3.89 -1.33
CA ARG A 32 -16.20 2.81 -0.55
C ARG A 32 -16.01 1.52 -1.36
N GLU A 33 -17.00 1.16 -2.17
CA GLU A 33 -16.88 0.01 -3.07
C GLU A 33 -15.83 0.26 -4.17
N ALA A 34 -15.79 1.47 -4.73
CA ALA A 34 -14.81 1.83 -5.76
C ALA A 34 -13.37 1.84 -5.22
N CYS A 35 -13.16 2.30 -3.98
CA CYS A 35 -11.84 2.32 -3.34
C CYS A 35 -11.22 0.93 -3.13
N ARG A 36 -12.02 -0.14 -3.21
CA ARG A 36 -11.49 -1.52 -3.15
C ARG A 36 -10.65 -1.89 -4.37
N HIS A 37 -10.79 -1.14 -5.45
CA HIS A 37 -10.10 -1.37 -6.71
C HIS A 37 -9.46 -0.08 -7.22
N GLY A 38 -8.20 0.12 -6.87
CA GLY A 38 -7.41 1.26 -7.32
C GLY A 38 -7.13 1.22 -8.83
N VAL A 39 -6.88 2.39 -9.40
CA VAL A 39 -6.75 2.59 -10.85
C VAL A 39 -5.38 2.17 -11.41
N LEU A 40 -4.35 1.99 -10.58
CA LEU A 40 -3.00 1.64 -11.04
C LEU A 40 -2.86 0.13 -11.28
N ALA A 41 -3.09 -0.68 -10.24
CA ALA A 41 -2.88 -2.12 -10.27
C ALA A 41 -4.02 -2.91 -9.61
N GLY A 42 -5.15 -2.27 -9.31
CA GLY A 42 -6.32 -2.90 -8.70
C GLY A 42 -6.23 -3.09 -7.19
N TYR A 43 -5.15 -2.69 -6.53
CA TYR A 43 -5.05 -2.73 -5.07
C TYR A 43 -5.97 -1.69 -4.41
N PRO A 44 -6.44 -1.94 -3.17
CA PRO A 44 -7.26 -0.97 -2.45
C PRO A 44 -6.61 0.40 -2.31
N VAL A 45 -7.41 1.46 -2.39
CA VAL A 45 -6.96 2.83 -2.16
C VAL A 45 -7.13 3.18 -0.68
N VAL A 46 -6.08 3.73 -0.10
CA VAL A 46 -6.02 4.22 1.28
C VAL A 46 -5.67 5.71 1.29
N ASN A 47 -5.72 6.35 2.45
CA ASN A 47 -5.36 7.75 2.64
C ASN A 47 -6.18 8.72 1.76
N LEU A 48 -7.46 8.39 1.52
CA LEU A 48 -8.38 9.16 0.70
C LEU A 48 -9.51 9.76 1.53
N LYS A 49 -9.67 11.08 1.45
CA LYS A 49 -10.86 11.79 1.89
C LYS A 49 -11.67 12.21 0.67
N ALA A 50 -12.92 11.78 0.61
CA ALA A 50 -13.88 12.14 -0.41
C ALA A 50 -14.87 13.14 0.15
N VAL A 51 -14.96 14.32 -0.48
CA VAL A 51 -15.88 15.38 -0.10
C VAL A 51 -16.96 15.50 -1.17
N LEU A 52 -18.22 15.24 -0.80
CA LEU A 52 -19.36 15.49 -1.66
C LEU A 52 -19.79 16.96 -1.51
N TYR A 53 -19.54 17.78 -2.52
CA TYR A 53 -19.86 19.20 -2.46
C TYR A 53 -20.95 19.65 -3.44
N ASP A 54 -21.18 18.88 -4.52
CA ASP A 54 -22.22 19.22 -5.51
C ASP A 54 -22.72 17.98 -6.26
N GLY A 55 -23.86 18.12 -6.94
CA GLY A 55 -24.46 17.10 -7.78
C GLY A 55 -25.75 17.59 -8.43
N SER A 56 -26.43 16.69 -9.12
CA SER A 56 -27.73 16.95 -9.74
C SER A 56 -28.79 15.95 -9.27
N TYR A 57 -30.00 16.42 -9.08
CA TYR A 57 -31.14 15.60 -8.69
C TYR A 57 -32.33 15.82 -9.63
N HIS A 58 -32.90 14.72 -10.10
CA HIS A 58 -34.14 14.71 -10.88
C HIS A 58 -35.15 13.78 -10.24
N PRO A 59 -36.39 14.26 -9.93
CA PRO A 59 -37.36 13.46 -9.18
C PRO A 59 -37.75 12.12 -9.82
N VAL A 60 -37.59 12.00 -11.14
CA VAL A 60 -38.00 10.79 -11.91
C VAL A 60 -36.82 9.85 -12.11
N ASP A 61 -35.59 10.38 -12.34
CA ASP A 61 -34.42 9.59 -12.78
C ASP A 61 -33.41 9.32 -11.66
N SER A 62 -33.58 9.99 -10.50
CA SER A 62 -32.67 9.84 -9.37
C SER A 62 -33.11 8.69 -8.46
N SER A 63 -32.16 7.80 -8.16
CA SER A 63 -32.33 6.68 -7.26
C SER A 63 -31.02 6.43 -6.48
N GLU A 64 -31.08 5.62 -5.42
CA GLU A 64 -29.87 5.21 -4.69
C GLU A 64 -28.84 4.55 -5.61
N ILE A 65 -29.30 3.71 -6.55
CA ILE A 65 -28.41 3.04 -7.52
C ILE A 65 -27.78 4.07 -8.47
N ALA A 66 -28.56 5.07 -8.93
CA ALA A 66 -28.05 6.11 -9.79
C ALA A 66 -26.95 6.94 -9.11
N PHE A 67 -27.17 7.38 -7.86
CA PHE A 67 -26.17 8.11 -7.09
C PHE A 67 -24.92 7.27 -6.77
N LYS A 68 -25.12 5.99 -6.42
CA LYS A 68 -24.01 5.05 -6.22
C LYS A 68 -23.17 4.90 -7.49
N THR A 69 -23.79 4.70 -8.63
CA THR A 69 -23.11 4.55 -9.92
C THR A 69 -22.40 5.85 -10.34
N ALA A 70 -23.05 6.99 -10.16
CA ALA A 70 -22.45 8.30 -10.45
C ALA A 70 -21.19 8.54 -9.59
N ALA A 71 -21.23 8.19 -8.31
CA ALA A 71 -20.08 8.29 -7.42
C ALA A 71 -18.90 7.38 -7.88
N GLN A 72 -19.20 6.16 -8.31
CA GLN A 72 -18.18 5.25 -8.84
C GLN A 72 -17.57 5.77 -10.15
N LEU A 73 -18.36 6.37 -11.03
CA LEU A 73 -17.88 6.98 -12.27
C LEU A 73 -17.01 8.21 -12.00
N ALA A 74 -17.45 9.07 -11.06
CA ALA A 74 -16.68 10.23 -10.64
C ALA A 74 -15.30 9.82 -10.04
N TYR A 75 -15.30 8.81 -9.20
CA TYR A 75 -14.06 8.23 -8.64
C TYR A 75 -13.11 7.75 -9.75
N LYS A 76 -13.61 6.96 -10.71
CA LYS A 76 -12.81 6.43 -11.82
C LYS A 76 -12.25 7.52 -12.72
N ALA A 77 -12.95 8.63 -12.87
CA ALA A 77 -12.51 9.77 -13.67
C ALA A 77 -11.48 10.62 -12.92
N ALA A 78 -11.70 10.89 -11.65
CA ALA A 78 -10.89 11.82 -10.87
C ALA A 78 -9.59 11.20 -10.32
N LEU A 79 -9.60 9.93 -9.93
CA LEU A 79 -8.45 9.32 -9.26
C LEU A 79 -7.16 9.29 -10.11
N PRO A 80 -7.20 8.99 -11.42
CA PRO A 80 -5.99 9.06 -12.26
C PRO A 80 -5.35 10.46 -12.30
N GLU A 81 -6.17 11.51 -12.25
CA GLU A 81 -5.71 12.91 -12.27
C GLU A 81 -5.14 13.36 -10.92
N ALA A 82 -5.46 12.63 -9.86
CA ALA A 82 -4.94 12.91 -8.51
C ALA A 82 -3.49 12.41 -8.30
N ASN A 83 -2.83 11.87 -9.31
CA ASN A 83 -1.47 11.30 -9.25
C ASN A 83 -1.32 10.25 -8.14
N PRO A 84 -2.12 9.17 -8.15
CA PRO A 84 -2.02 8.13 -7.14
C PRO A 84 -0.64 7.45 -7.17
N VAL A 85 -0.12 7.12 -6.00
CA VAL A 85 1.15 6.41 -5.82
C VAL A 85 0.85 5.04 -5.22
N MET A 86 1.57 4.01 -5.66
CA MET A 86 1.52 2.72 -5.00
C MET A 86 2.30 2.77 -3.70
N LEU A 87 1.74 2.16 -2.67
CA LEU A 87 2.42 1.91 -1.41
C LEU A 87 2.97 0.49 -1.39
N GLU A 88 4.16 0.31 -0.82
CA GLU A 88 4.72 -1.01 -0.53
C GLU A 88 4.86 -1.21 0.98
N PRO A 89 4.57 -2.42 1.49
CA PRO A 89 4.78 -2.72 2.89
C PRO A 89 6.27 -2.86 3.19
N VAL A 90 6.72 -2.18 4.24
CA VAL A 90 8.09 -2.25 4.76
C VAL A 90 8.05 -2.91 6.13
N GLY A 91 8.99 -3.80 6.37
CA GLY A 91 9.13 -4.49 7.64
C GLY A 91 10.50 -4.29 8.26
N GLU A 92 10.56 -4.46 9.56
CA GLU A 92 11.78 -4.53 10.34
C GLU A 92 12.35 -5.95 10.28
N LEU A 93 13.56 -6.06 9.80
CA LEU A 93 14.35 -7.28 9.75
C LEU A 93 15.40 -7.25 10.86
N LYS A 94 15.43 -8.29 11.68
CA LYS A 94 16.50 -8.52 12.65
C LYS A 94 17.17 -9.84 12.34
N VAL A 95 18.48 -9.79 12.07
CA VAL A 95 19.28 -10.97 11.72
C VAL A 95 20.35 -11.17 12.77
N ILE A 96 20.54 -12.42 13.20
CA ILE A 96 21.61 -12.82 14.12
C ILE A 96 22.50 -13.81 13.38
N VAL A 97 23.78 -13.45 13.22
CA VAL A 97 24.76 -14.25 12.48
C VAL A 97 26.15 -14.18 13.16
N PRO A 98 27.00 -15.22 12.99
CA PRO A 98 28.40 -15.11 13.37
C PRO A 98 29.07 -13.94 12.64
N ASP A 99 29.99 -13.28 13.30
CA ASP A 99 30.70 -12.08 12.82
C ASP A 99 31.28 -12.25 11.40
N SER A 100 31.78 -13.46 11.07
CA SER A 100 32.32 -13.79 9.74
C SER A 100 31.36 -13.65 8.58
N TYR A 101 30.05 -13.67 8.82
CA TYR A 101 29.01 -13.55 7.78
C TYR A 101 28.34 -12.16 7.73
N MET A 102 28.72 -11.25 8.63
CA MET A 102 28.13 -9.92 8.71
C MET A 102 28.19 -9.16 7.38
N GLY A 103 29.35 -9.19 6.70
CA GLY A 103 29.54 -8.51 5.42
C GLY A 103 28.63 -9.04 4.30
N ASP A 104 28.48 -10.36 4.22
CA ASP A 104 27.63 -11.01 3.22
C ASP A 104 26.15 -10.67 3.45
N VAL A 105 25.70 -10.71 4.72
CA VAL A 105 24.32 -10.34 5.10
C VAL A 105 24.04 -8.87 4.81
N MET A 106 24.95 -7.97 5.15
CA MET A 106 24.77 -6.54 4.83
C MET A 106 24.70 -6.30 3.31
N GLY A 107 25.53 -7.00 2.54
CA GLY A 107 25.51 -6.94 1.09
C GLY A 107 24.19 -7.44 0.50
N ASP A 108 23.63 -8.50 1.05
CA ASP A 108 22.34 -9.04 0.65
C ASP A 108 21.18 -8.11 1.03
N ILE A 109 21.17 -7.55 2.24
CA ILE A 109 20.18 -6.55 2.67
C ILE A 109 20.16 -5.35 1.71
N ASN A 110 21.33 -4.85 1.32
CA ASN A 110 21.41 -3.74 0.35
C ASN A 110 20.86 -4.13 -1.03
N LYS A 111 21.13 -5.34 -1.52
CA LYS A 111 20.53 -5.84 -2.78
C LYS A 111 19.00 -5.90 -2.73
N ARG A 112 18.43 -6.16 -1.56
CA ARG A 112 16.98 -6.19 -1.30
C ARG A 112 16.39 -4.81 -1.03
N ARG A 113 17.09 -3.75 -1.37
CA ARG A 113 16.66 -2.36 -1.10
C ARG A 113 16.49 -2.08 0.40
N GLY A 114 17.11 -2.90 1.25
CA GLY A 114 17.05 -2.73 2.70
C GLY A 114 17.97 -1.61 3.17
N ARG A 115 17.58 -0.99 4.26
CA ARG A 115 18.33 0.04 4.97
C ARG A 115 18.73 -0.47 6.35
N VAL A 116 20.00 -0.70 6.58
CA VAL A 116 20.51 -1.08 7.90
C VAL A 116 20.29 0.08 8.87
N THR A 117 19.63 -0.19 9.99
CA THR A 117 19.28 0.78 11.03
C THR A 117 20.13 0.65 12.28
N GLY A 118 20.67 -0.54 12.52
CA GLY A 118 21.51 -0.79 13.69
C GLY A 118 22.35 -2.06 13.57
N MET A 119 23.42 -2.11 14.34
CA MET A 119 24.24 -3.29 14.53
C MET A 119 24.76 -3.35 15.96
N SER A 120 24.74 -4.52 16.55
CA SER A 120 25.27 -4.73 17.90
C SER A 120 25.80 -6.16 18.07
N PRO A 121 26.91 -6.34 18.81
CA PRO A 121 27.38 -7.68 19.14
C PRO A 121 26.49 -8.31 20.21
N THR A 122 26.39 -9.64 20.19
CA THR A 122 25.82 -10.44 21.27
C THR A 122 26.92 -10.87 22.27
N ASP A 123 26.52 -11.27 23.44
CA ASP A 123 27.45 -11.83 24.45
C ASP A 123 28.08 -13.15 23.98
N THR A 124 27.49 -13.80 22.97
CA THR A 124 27.94 -15.07 22.39
C THR A 124 28.92 -14.91 21.23
N GLY A 125 29.30 -13.68 20.85
CA GLY A 125 30.19 -13.38 19.73
C GLY A 125 29.54 -13.42 18.35
N GLU A 126 28.22 -13.30 18.31
CA GLU A 126 27.44 -13.11 17.10
C GLU A 126 27.13 -11.63 16.90
N GLN A 127 26.72 -11.26 15.70
CA GLN A 127 26.25 -9.91 15.37
C GLN A 127 24.75 -9.90 15.17
N VAL A 128 24.11 -8.91 15.75
CA VAL A 128 22.71 -8.54 15.46
C VAL A 128 22.73 -7.43 14.44
N ILE A 129 22.07 -7.64 13.31
CA ILE A 129 21.89 -6.63 12.26
C ILE A 129 20.39 -6.30 12.22
N GLU A 130 20.06 -5.03 12.39
CA GLU A 130 18.70 -4.51 12.27
C GLU A 130 18.60 -3.67 11.00
N ALA A 131 17.53 -3.90 10.25
CA ALA A 131 17.32 -3.23 8.98
C ALA A 131 15.82 -3.07 8.68
N GLU A 132 15.45 -2.08 7.89
CA GLU A 132 14.15 -1.99 7.27
C GLU A 132 14.23 -2.47 5.83
N VAL A 133 13.33 -3.37 5.43
CA VAL A 133 13.34 -4.02 4.11
C VAL A 133 11.92 -4.09 3.55
N PRO A 134 11.70 -3.79 2.26
CA PRO A 134 10.42 -4.02 1.62
C PRO A 134 10.02 -5.50 1.66
N MET A 135 8.77 -5.79 2.03
CA MET A 135 8.28 -7.18 2.15
C MET A 135 8.38 -7.96 0.85
N ALA A 136 8.22 -7.29 -0.30
CA ALA A 136 8.35 -7.91 -1.62
C ALA A 136 9.73 -8.56 -1.86
N GLU A 137 10.77 -8.03 -1.23
CA GLU A 137 12.15 -8.53 -1.36
C GLU A 137 12.46 -9.69 -0.40
N MET A 138 11.53 -10.05 0.48
CA MET A 138 11.76 -11.06 1.53
C MET A 138 11.34 -12.48 1.16
N THR A 139 10.75 -12.69 -0.02
CA THR A 139 10.12 -13.95 -0.43
C THR A 139 11.07 -15.16 -0.36
N SER A 140 12.34 -14.99 -0.73
CA SER A 140 13.36 -16.06 -0.68
C SER A 140 14.33 -15.95 0.49
N TYR A 141 14.17 -14.95 1.35
CA TYR A 141 15.19 -14.56 2.34
C TYR A 141 15.63 -15.71 3.25
N ALA A 142 14.71 -16.55 3.71
CA ALA A 142 15.02 -17.69 4.58
C ALA A 142 15.98 -18.70 3.92
N ILE A 143 15.81 -18.91 2.61
CA ILE A 143 16.66 -19.84 1.84
C ILE A 143 18.02 -19.20 1.62
N ASP A 144 18.04 -17.94 1.22
CA ASP A 144 19.27 -17.20 0.91
C ASP A 144 20.12 -16.99 2.16
N LEU A 145 19.51 -16.67 3.30
CA LEU A 145 20.22 -16.55 4.58
C LEU A 145 20.89 -17.88 4.98
N ARG A 146 20.17 -19.00 4.85
CA ARG A 146 20.74 -20.32 5.14
C ARG A 146 21.92 -20.65 4.23
N ALA A 147 21.79 -20.32 2.94
CA ALA A 147 22.85 -20.57 1.96
C ALA A 147 24.11 -19.74 2.29
N MET A 148 23.97 -18.43 2.51
CA MET A 148 25.10 -17.54 2.76
C MET A 148 25.76 -17.74 4.12
N THR A 149 25.02 -18.23 5.13
CA THR A 149 25.53 -18.40 6.50
C THR A 149 25.81 -19.86 6.88
N GLN A 150 25.71 -20.79 5.93
CA GLN A 150 25.83 -22.24 6.19
C GLN A 150 24.88 -22.70 7.32
N SER A 151 23.65 -22.19 7.29
CA SER A 151 22.58 -22.46 8.26
C SER A 151 22.85 -21.95 9.69
N ARG A 152 23.79 -21.01 9.86
CA ARG A 152 24.12 -20.43 11.17
C ARG A 152 23.38 -19.12 11.46
N GLY A 153 22.68 -18.57 10.48
CA GLY A 153 21.91 -17.35 10.64
C GLY A 153 20.47 -17.62 11.05
N THR A 154 19.94 -16.75 11.92
CA THR A 154 18.52 -16.68 12.25
C THR A 154 18.00 -15.29 12.00
N PHE A 155 16.70 -15.17 11.74
CA PHE A 155 16.09 -13.85 11.55
C PHE A 155 14.66 -13.81 12.07
N THR A 156 14.22 -12.60 12.36
CA THR A 156 12.81 -12.24 12.55
C THR A 156 12.46 -11.11 11.61
N PHE A 157 11.20 -11.08 11.14
CA PHE A 157 10.71 -10.04 10.26
C PHE A 157 9.30 -9.65 10.65
N HIS A 158 9.04 -8.36 10.85
CA HIS A 158 7.75 -7.82 11.27
C HIS A 158 7.37 -6.64 10.39
N PHE A 159 6.09 -6.58 9.96
CA PHE A 159 5.55 -5.41 9.29
C PHE A 159 5.63 -4.18 10.20
N VAL A 160 6.01 -3.04 9.64
CA VAL A 160 6.08 -1.75 10.36
C VAL A 160 5.11 -0.74 9.78
N ARG A 161 5.20 -0.47 8.48
CA ARG A 161 4.39 0.56 7.81
C ARG A 161 4.36 0.38 6.30
N TYR A 162 3.50 1.16 5.67
CA TYR A 162 3.54 1.37 4.22
C TYR A 162 4.39 2.60 3.88
N GLU A 163 5.14 2.53 2.79
CA GLU A 163 5.91 3.63 2.22
C GLU A 163 5.64 3.74 0.72
N ASP A 164 5.92 4.91 0.13
CA ASP A 164 5.80 5.12 -1.31
C ASP A 164 6.70 4.14 -2.06
N CYS A 165 6.11 3.40 -3.00
CA CYS A 165 6.83 2.46 -3.83
C CYS A 165 7.73 3.22 -4.82
N PRO A 166 9.02 2.87 -4.94
CA PRO A 166 9.90 3.48 -5.93
C PRO A 166 9.35 3.31 -7.35
N PRO A 167 9.55 4.29 -8.26
CA PRO A 167 8.94 4.26 -9.61
C PRO A 167 9.21 2.97 -10.40
N ALA A 168 10.41 2.41 -10.29
CA ALA A 168 10.75 1.17 -10.98
C ALA A 168 10.00 -0.05 -10.43
N ALA A 169 9.84 -0.14 -9.11
CA ALA A 169 9.07 -1.21 -8.46
C ALA A 169 7.56 -1.03 -8.71
N GLN A 170 7.06 0.21 -8.69
CA GLN A 170 5.69 0.54 -9.06
C GLN A 170 5.38 0.11 -10.50
N ALA A 171 6.23 0.44 -11.46
CA ALA A 171 6.05 0.07 -12.87
C ALA A 171 5.96 -1.44 -13.05
N LYS A 172 6.85 -2.19 -12.39
CA LYS A 172 6.85 -3.66 -12.41
C LYS A 172 5.56 -4.23 -11.82
N ALA A 173 5.12 -3.74 -10.68
CA ALA A 173 3.89 -4.21 -10.03
C ALA A 173 2.63 -3.93 -10.89
N ILE A 174 2.58 -2.77 -11.57
CA ILE A 174 1.50 -2.43 -12.50
C ILE A 174 1.50 -3.39 -13.71
N GLU A 175 2.66 -3.71 -14.25
CA GLU A 175 2.79 -4.65 -15.38
C GLU A 175 2.35 -6.06 -15.00
N GLU A 176 2.78 -6.56 -13.85
CA GLU A 176 2.38 -7.86 -13.30
C GLU A 176 0.87 -7.93 -13.06
N ALA A 177 0.28 -6.89 -12.49
CA ALA A 177 -1.16 -6.82 -12.26
C ALA A 177 -1.97 -6.81 -13.57
N LYS A 178 -1.49 -6.12 -14.60
CA LYS A 178 -2.12 -6.14 -15.94
C LYS A 178 -2.04 -7.50 -16.61
N ALA A 179 -0.93 -8.22 -16.44
CA ALA A 179 -0.78 -9.57 -16.97
C ALA A 179 -1.77 -10.55 -16.33
N LEU A 180 -1.97 -10.47 -15.00
CA LEU A 180 -2.93 -11.29 -14.27
C LEU A 180 -4.41 -10.99 -14.61
N GLN A 181 -4.72 -9.78 -15.05
CA GLN A 181 -6.07 -9.40 -15.47
C GLN A 181 -6.40 -9.79 -16.91
N ALA A 182 -5.38 -10.17 -17.71
CA ALA A 182 -5.53 -10.57 -19.10
C ALA A 182 -5.71 -12.10 -19.29
N GLU A 183 -5.53 -12.89 -18.23
CA GLU A 183 -5.83 -14.33 -18.15
C GLU A 183 -7.27 -14.59 -17.71
#